data_cdb04ac240b143bdbbeefbccd2881612
#
_entry.id   cdb04ac240b143bdbbeefbccd2881612
#
_cell.length_a   1.000
_cell.length_b   1.000
_cell.length_c   1.000
_cell.angle_alpha   90.00
_cell.angle_beta   90.00
_cell.angle_gamma   90.00
#
_symmetry.space_group_name_H-M   'P 1'
#
loop_
_entity.id
_entity.type
_entity.pdbx_description
1 polymer ?
#
loop_
_entity_poly.entity_id
_entity_poly.type
_entity_poly.pdbx_seq_one_letter_code
_entity_poly.pdbx_strand_id
1 'polypeptide(L)'
;MTYSKMNNLKAEKLAEGAMKCILNAQDLCQESKLLHENKMYSRSYALSHFAREELSKSLMLYVAMIQVINKGKVDWKQLNRQFRDHKVKIETDKALTYWHFQLNGGEDQINKNELFSGVEFANQRKNECLYVDWQNDDSVSPSQVITEELSYRNLNIAGIKVTQLSEQLLKLNKLLELDRKSVQNLFGKEFLEDPKRFVFERYGIK
;
A
#
# COMPACT_ATOMS: atom_id res chain seq x y z
N MET A 1 10.21 23.88 1.27
CA MET A 1 8.83 23.54 1.71
C MET A 1 8.90 22.72 2.98
N THR A 2 8.37 23.22 4.07
CA THR A 2 8.20 22.46 5.31
C THR A 2 6.95 21.59 5.16
N TYR A 3 7.11 20.27 5.05
CA TYR A 3 5.97 19.35 5.05
C TYR A 3 5.25 19.44 6.40
N SER A 4 4.00 19.89 6.39
CA SER A 4 3.16 19.86 7.58
C SER A 4 2.84 18.39 7.93
N LYS A 5 2.89 18.07 9.24
CA LYS A 5 2.50 16.74 9.73
C LYS A 5 0.97 16.66 9.77
N MET A 6 0.43 15.51 9.45
CA MET A 6 -1.00 15.23 9.68
C MET A 6 -1.28 15.33 11.18
N ASN A 7 -2.32 16.07 11.54
CA ASN A 7 -2.78 16.20 12.91
C ASN A 7 -4.24 16.64 12.94
N ASN A 8 -5.07 15.98 13.72
CA ASN A 8 -6.49 16.28 13.93
C ASN A 8 -7.29 16.54 12.63
N LEU A 9 -7.01 15.73 11.59
CA LEU A 9 -7.69 15.85 10.31
C LEU A 9 -9.14 15.34 10.42
N LYS A 10 -10.05 16.02 9.73
CA LYS A 10 -11.43 15.56 9.56
C LYS A 10 -11.49 14.34 8.61
N ALA A 11 -12.57 13.56 8.73
CA ALA A 11 -12.79 12.38 7.91
C ALA A 11 -12.74 12.68 6.40
N GLU A 12 -13.35 13.79 5.98
CA GLU A 12 -13.40 14.22 4.57
C GLU A 12 -11.99 14.52 4.02
N LYS A 13 -11.10 15.10 4.85
CA LYS A 13 -9.71 15.38 4.45
C LYS A 13 -8.87 14.11 4.33
N LEU A 14 -9.15 13.12 5.15
CA LEU A 14 -8.50 11.80 5.05
C LEU A 14 -8.98 11.06 3.78
N ALA A 15 -10.28 11.10 3.48
CA ALA A 15 -10.84 10.56 2.25
C ALA A 15 -10.26 11.23 1.00
N GLU A 16 -10.18 12.56 0.98
CA GLU A 16 -9.54 13.33 -0.11
C GLU A 16 -8.08 12.91 -0.31
N GLY A 17 -7.32 12.76 0.79
CA GLY A 17 -5.94 12.28 0.75
C GLY A 17 -5.83 10.86 0.20
N ALA A 18 -6.72 9.96 0.62
CA ALA A 18 -6.77 8.59 0.13
C ALA A 18 -7.05 8.52 -1.37
N MET A 19 -8.00 9.33 -1.86
CA MET A 19 -8.28 9.44 -3.30
C MET A 19 -7.07 9.92 -4.09
N LYS A 20 -6.35 10.93 -3.60
CA LYS A 20 -5.13 11.43 -4.25
C LYS A 20 -4.04 10.35 -4.33
N CYS A 21 -3.90 9.53 -3.28
CA CYS A 21 -2.98 8.39 -3.32
C CYS A 21 -3.39 7.35 -4.39
N ILE A 22 -4.69 7.08 -4.54
CA ILE A 22 -5.20 6.16 -5.59
C ILE A 22 -4.91 6.71 -6.98
N LEU A 23 -5.21 7.99 -7.24
CA LEU A 23 -4.94 8.62 -8.53
C LEU A 23 -3.44 8.61 -8.85
N ASN A 24 -2.60 8.96 -7.88
CA ASN A 24 -1.14 8.89 -8.05
C ASN A 24 -0.65 7.46 -8.34
N ALA A 25 -1.27 6.44 -7.72
CA ALA A 25 -0.94 5.04 -8.00
C ALA A 25 -1.30 4.66 -9.45
N GLN A 26 -2.42 5.18 -9.98
CA GLN A 26 -2.84 4.96 -11.37
C GLN A 26 -1.84 5.61 -12.35
N ASP A 27 -1.46 6.86 -12.11
CA ASP A 27 -0.49 7.59 -12.93
C ASP A 27 0.87 6.88 -12.93
N LEU A 28 1.41 6.54 -11.75
CA LEU A 28 2.67 5.79 -11.62
C LEU A 28 2.63 4.44 -12.35
N CYS A 29 1.50 3.75 -12.34
CA CYS A 29 1.35 2.48 -13.05
C CYS A 29 1.37 2.68 -14.58
N GLN A 30 0.73 3.73 -15.09
CA GLN A 30 0.75 4.08 -16.51
C GLN A 30 2.15 4.49 -16.97
N GLU A 31 2.83 5.34 -16.20
CA GLU A 31 4.22 5.74 -16.46
C GLU A 31 5.15 4.54 -16.44
N SER A 32 4.98 3.63 -15.48
CA SER A 32 5.75 2.39 -15.40
C SER A 32 5.58 1.53 -16.66
N LYS A 33 4.37 1.43 -17.20
CA LYS A 33 4.09 0.71 -18.44
C LYS A 33 4.84 1.33 -19.63
N LEU A 34 4.77 2.64 -19.78
CA LEU A 34 5.49 3.37 -20.82
C LEU A 34 7.00 3.15 -20.74
N LEU A 35 7.57 3.17 -19.53
CA LEU A 35 9.00 2.90 -19.33
C LEU A 35 9.37 1.46 -19.68
N HIS A 36 8.52 0.48 -19.35
CA HIS A 36 8.74 -0.91 -19.70
C HIS A 36 8.76 -1.13 -21.22
N GLU A 37 7.78 -0.56 -21.92
CA GLU A 37 7.68 -0.62 -23.40
C GLU A 37 8.90 0.02 -24.08
N ASN A 38 9.51 1.02 -23.43
CA ASN A 38 10.75 1.66 -23.89
C ASN A 38 12.03 0.99 -23.35
N LYS A 39 11.96 -0.23 -22.80
CA LYS A 39 13.07 -1.03 -22.27
C LYS A 39 13.81 -0.37 -21.09
N MET A 40 13.18 0.58 -20.41
CA MET A 40 13.71 1.24 -19.21
C MET A 40 13.31 0.46 -17.95
N TYR A 41 13.70 -0.81 -17.90
CA TYR A 41 13.18 -1.82 -16.95
C TYR A 41 13.35 -1.44 -15.48
N SER A 42 14.52 -0.89 -15.11
CA SER A 42 14.79 -0.50 -13.72
C SER A 42 13.87 0.61 -13.25
N ARG A 43 13.62 1.60 -14.09
CA ARG A 43 12.73 2.72 -13.80
C ARG A 43 11.26 2.29 -13.78
N SER A 44 10.87 1.44 -14.71
CA SER A 44 9.56 0.79 -14.71
C SER A 44 9.32 0.01 -13.41
N TYR A 45 10.30 -0.79 -12.96
CA TYR A 45 10.21 -1.51 -11.69
C TYR A 45 10.01 -0.55 -10.51
N ALA A 46 10.77 0.56 -10.47
CA ALA A 46 10.66 1.55 -9.41
C ALA A 46 9.26 2.17 -9.35
N LEU A 47 8.72 2.63 -10.49
CA LEU A 47 7.42 3.30 -10.51
C LEU A 47 6.27 2.32 -10.20
N SER A 48 6.30 1.10 -10.71
CA SER A 48 5.31 0.08 -10.35
C SER A 48 5.36 -0.29 -8.85
N HIS A 49 6.54 -0.26 -8.24
CA HIS A 49 6.69 -0.44 -6.80
C HIS A 49 6.07 0.73 -6.03
N PHE A 50 6.34 1.98 -6.44
CA PHE A 50 5.75 3.16 -5.82
C PHE A 50 4.23 3.22 -5.99
N ALA A 51 3.67 2.79 -7.12
CA ALA A 51 2.23 2.68 -7.29
C ALA A 51 1.59 1.81 -6.19
N ARG A 52 2.22 0.70 -5.84
CA ARG A 52 1.76 -0.20 -4.76
C ARG A 52 1.89 0.46 -3.38
N GLU A 53 2.96 1.23 -3.14
CA GLU A 53 3.11 2.00 -1.91
C GLU A 53 2.03 3.09 -1.77
N GLU A 54 1.63 3.75 -2.85
CA GLU A 54 0.55 4.74 -2.84
C GLU A 54 -0.81 4.11 -2.50
N LEU A 55 -1.13 2.91 -3.02
CA LEU A 55 -2.31 2.15 -2.59
C LEU A 55 -2.27 1.82 -1.10
N SER A 56 -1.10 1.48 -0.57
CA SER A 56 -0.92 1.24 0.86
C SER A 56 -1.18 2.49 1.69
N LYS A 57 -0.73 3.65 1.25
CA LYS A 57 -1.04 4.94 1.89
C LYS A 57 -2.53 5.25 1.87
N SER A 58 -3.20 4.97 0.76
CA SER A 58 -4.65 5.13 0.65
C SER A 58 -5.38 4.32 1.72
N LEU A 59 -5.03 3.04 1.91
CA LEU A 59 -5.63 2.22 2.97
C LEU A 59 -5.36 2.80 4.37
N MET A 60 -4.13 3.24 4.66
CA MET A 60 -3.80 3.86 5.96
C MET A 60 -4.70 5.07 6.25
N LEU A 61 -4.97 5.89 5.24
CA LEU A 61 -5.83 7.07 5.37
C LEU A 61 -7.31 6.68 5.54
N TYR A 62 -7.81 5.67 4.85
CA TYR A 62 -9.16 5.17 5.04
C TYR A 62 -9.36 4.56 6.43
N VAL A 63 -8.38 3.82 6.95
CA VAL A 63 -8.42 3.31 8.32
C VAL A 63 -8.49 4.47 9.32
N ALA A 64 -7.67 5.50 9.16
CA ALA A 64 -7.72 6.69 10.00
C ALA A 64 -9.07 7.44 9.87
N MET A 65 -9.64 7.52 8.67
CA MET A 65 -10.97 8.10 8.43
C MET A 65 -12.05 7.35 9.22
N ILE A 66 -12.05 6.03 9.16
CA ILE A 66 -13.01 5.20 9.90
C ILE A 66 -12.88 5.42 11.41
N GLN A 67 -11.65 5.52 11.92
CA GLN A 67 -11.42 5.84 13.33
C GLN A 67 -11.99 7.22 13.70
N VAL A 68 -11.78 8.25 12.87
CA VAL A 68 -12.32 9.60 13.09
C VAL A 68 -13.85 9.60 13.09
N ILE A 69 -14.51 8.94 12.15
CA ILE A 69 -15.98 8.81 12.08
C ILE A 69 -16.50 8.19 13.40
N ASN A 70 -15.79 7.21 13.93
CA ASN A 70 -16.17 6.53 15.17
C ASN A 70 -15.77 7.26 16.44
N LYS A 71 -15.23 8.48 16.35
CA LYS A 71 -14.68 9.25 17.48
C LYS A 71 -13.60 8.48 18.25
N GLY A 72 -12.90 7.57 17.56
CA GLY A 72 -11.71 6.89 18.06
C GLY A 72 -10.50 7.82 18.11
N LYS A 73 -9.45 7.38 18.81
CA LYS A 73 -8.19 8.11 18.87
C LYS A 73 -7.28 7.66 17.72
N VAL A 74 -6.97 8.56 16.81
CA VAL A 74 -5.94 8.34 15.79
C VAL A 74 -4.58 8.69 16.37
N ASP A 75 -3.64 7.76 16.35
CA ASP A 75 -2.24 8.07 16.65
C ASP A 75 -1.59 8.76 15.44
N TRP A 76 -1.73 10.08 15.40
CA TRP A 76 -1.19 10.90 14.31
C TRP A 76 0.33 10.82 14.18
N LYS A 77 1.05 10.60 15.29
CA LYS A 77 2.51 10.45 15.29
C LYS A 77 2.89 9.14 14.61
N GLN A 78 2.21 8.07 14.96
CA GLN A 78 2.41 6.76 14.33
C GLN A 78 2.01 6.79 12.84
N LEU A 79 0.86 7.35 12.48
CA LEU A 79 0.41 7.47 11.09
C LEU A 79 1.42 8.25 10.23
N ASN A 80 1.92 9.40 10.71
CA ASN A 80 2.96 10.16 10.02
C ASN A 80 4.26 9.39 9.83
N ARG A 81 4.65 8.53 10.78
CA ARG A 81 5.81 7.65 10.67
C ARG A 81 5.57 6.58 9.63
N GLN A 82 4.46 5.85 9.72
CA GLN A 82 4.09 4.77 8.78
C GLN A 82 3.99 5.26 7.34
N PHE A 83 3.45 6.47 7.14
CA PHE A 83 3.32 7.09 5.83
C PHE A 83 4.65 7.32 5.11
N ARG A 84 5.76 7.43 5.85
CA ARG A 84 7.13 7.60 5.33
C ARG A 84 7.92 6.32 5.28
N ASP A 85 7.57 5.33 6.08
CA ASP A 85 8.29 4.08 6.21
C ASP A 85 7.98 3.13 5.05
N HIS A 86 8.99 2.83 4.23
CA HIS A 86 8.83 1.97 3.08
C HIS A 86 8.49 0.52 3.46
N LYS A 87 9.10 -0.01 4.54
CA LYS A 87 8.80 -1.38 4.99
C LYS A 87 7.35 -1.52 5.41
N VAL A 88 6.84 -0.57 6.19
CA VAL A 88 5.43 -0.55 6.62
C VAL A 88 4.48 -0.46 5.41
N LYS A 89 4.82 0.31 4.38
CA LYS A 89 4.02 0.37 3.16
C LYS A 89 4.04 -0.95 2.39
N ILE A 90 5.18 -1.63 2.33
CA ILE A 90 5.29 -2.97 1.72
C ILE A 90 4.49 -3.99 2.53
N GLU A 91 4.57 -3.99 3.85
CA GLU A 91 3.73 -4.83 4.72
C GLU A 91 2.24 -4.59 4.47
N THR A 92 1.83 -3.32 4.37
CA THR A 92 0.45 -2.94 4.07
C THR A 92 0.03 -3.41 2.68
N ASP A 93 0.90 -3.33 1.67
CA ASP A 93 0.67 -3.88 0.34
C ASP A 93 0.45 -5.39 0.37
N LYS A 94 1.21 -6.11 1.18
CA LYS A 94 1.03 -7.56 1.40
C LYS A 94 -0.31 -7.86 2.09
N ALA A 95 -0.67 -7.07 3.10
CA ALA A 95 -1.96 -7.20 3.77
C ALA A 95 -3.14 -6.93 2.82
N LEU A 96 -3.05 -5.92 1.94
CA LEU A 96 -4.04 -5.67 0.88
C LEU A 96 -4.17 -6.85 -0.07
N THR A 97 -3.05 -7.46 -0.46
CA THR A 97 -3.05 -8.66 -1.31
C THR A 97 -3.81 -9.79 -0.63
N TYR A 98 -3.47 -10.08 0.62
CA TYR A 98 -4.10 -11.13 1.40
C TYR A 98 -5.62 -10.90 1.54
N TRP A 99 -6.01 -9.68 1.90
CA TRP A 99 -7.42 -9.28 2.02
C TRP A 99 -8.18 -9.45 0.70
N HIS A 100 -7.58 -9.05 -0.42
CA HIS A 100 -8.18 -9.23 -1.74
C HIS A 100 -8.46 -10.71 -2.06
N PHE A 101 -7.51 -11.59 -1.79
CA PHE A 101 -7.70 -13.03 -2.01
C PHE A 101 -8.78 -13.62 -1.12
N GLN A 102 -8.86 -13.19 0.15
CA GLN A 102 -9.91 -13.63 1.05
C GLN A 102 -11.31 -13.25 0.56
N LEU A 103 -11.49 -12.01 0.10
CA LEU A 103 -12.77 -11.55 -0.43
C LEU A 103 -13.23 -12.31 -1.69
N ASN A 104 -12.30 -12.90 -2.43
CA ASN A 104 -12.59 -13.65 -3.64
C ASN A 104 -12.56 -15.18 -3.43
N GLY A 105 -12.61 -15.66 -2.19
CA GLY A 105 -12.64 -17.09 -1.86
C GLY A 105 -11.33 -17.84 -2.13
N GLY A 106 -10.21 -17.14 -2.20
CA GLY A 106 -8.88 -17.68 -2.48
C GLY A 106 -8.00 -17.89 -1.24
N GLU A 107 -8.60 -18.09 -0.07
CA GLU A 107 -7.88 -18.18 1.21
C GLU A 107 -6.79 -19.26 1.22
N ASP A 108 -7.07 -20.41 0.62
CA ASP A 108 -6.14 -21.54 0.57
C ASP A 108 -5.01 -21.37 -0.47
N GLN A 109 -5.07 -20.34 -1.30
CA GLN A 109 -4.12 -20.14 -2.41
C GLN A 109 -2.88 -19.33 -1.99
N ILE A 110 -2.88 -18.71 -0.81
CA ILE A 110 -1.77 -17.89 -0.36
C ILE A 110 -1.28 -18.32 1.03
N ASN A 111 -0.02 -18.73 1.06
CA ASN A 111 0.70 -18.92 2.32
C ASN A 111 1.09 -17.54 2.89
N LYS A 112 0.48 -17.17 4.03
CA LYS A 112 0.76 -15.90 4.72
C LYS A 112 2.25 -15.71 5.04
N ASN A 113 2.88 -16.73 5.62
CA ASN A 113 4.28 -16.63 6.05
C ASN A 113 5.18 -16.36 4.84
N GLU A 114 4.91 -17.00 3.72
CA GLU A 114 5.63 -16.78 2.48
C GLU A 114 5.38 -15.38 1.90
N LEU A 115 4.13 -14.91 1.94
CA LEU A 115 3.78 -13.56 1.47
C LEU A 115 4.53 -12.47 2.24
N PHE A 116 4.61 -12.56 3.58
CA PHE A 116 5.23 -11.55 4.43
C PHE A 116 6.75 -11.71 4.57
N SER A 117 7.33 -12.89 4.37
CA SER A 117 8.78 -13.10 4.39
C SER A 117 9.53 -12.27 3.33
N GLY A 118 8.87 -11.89 2.24
CA GLY A 118 9.45 -11.11 1.14
C GLY A 118 9.51 -9.59 1.36
N VAL A 119 9.21 -9.05 2.55
CA VAL A 119 9.21 -7.59 2.80
C VAL A 119 10.61 -6.99 2.67
N GLU A 120 11.61 -7.59 3.34
CA GLU A 120 13.01 -7.13 3.27
C GLU A 120 13.54 -7.19 1.85
N PHE A 121 13.32 -8.31 1.17
CA PHE A 121 13.72 -8.49 -0.22
C PHE A 121 13.09 -7.43 -1.14
N ALA A 122 11.78 -7.15 -0.99
CA ALA A 122 11.10 -6.14 -1.79
C ALA A 122 11.65 -4.73 -1.53
N ASN A 123 11.99 -4.40 -0.27
CA ASN A 123 12.61 -3.13 0.08
C ASN A 123 14.03 -2.99 -0.46
N GLN A 124 14.84 -4.05 -0.38
CA GLN A 124 16.17 -4.09 -0.98
C GLN A 124 16.08 -3.90 -2.51
N ARG A 125 15.26 -4.68 -3.19
CA ARG A 125 15.08 -4.62 -4.64
C ARG A 125 14.62 -3.24 -5.12
N LYS A 126 13.79 -2.54 -4.33
CA LYS A 126 13.40 -1.16 -4.59
C LYS A 126 14.62 -0.21 -4.60
N ASN A 127 15.57 -0.38 -3.69
CA ASN A 127 16.78 0.44 -3.67
C ASN A 127 17.70 0.11 -4.84
N GLU A 128 17.89 -1.17 -5.12
CA GLU A 128 18.72 -1.66 -6.24
C GLU A 128 18.21 -1.19 -7.62
N CYS A 129 16.89 -0.96 -7.77
CA CYS A 129 16.34 -0.44 -9.03
C CYS A 129 16.57 1.06 -9.26
N LEU A 130 17.02 1.80 -8.24
CA LEU A 130 17.20 3.26 -8.29
C LEU A 130 18.67 3.69 -8.28
N TYR A 131 19.51 2.99 -7.53
CA TYR A 131 20.86 3.42 -7.20
C TYR A 131 21.90 2.42 -7.66
N VAL A 132 23.09 2.92 -8.02
CA VAL A 132 24.29 2.09 -8.13
C VAL A 132 24.72 1.69 -6.72
N ASP A 133 25.03 0.43 -6.54
CA ASP A 133 25.48 -0.13 -5.26
C ASP A 133 26.72 -1.01 -5.45
N TRP A 134 27.34 -1.43 -4.36
CA TRP A 134 28.52 -2.27 -4.35
C TRP A 134 28.16 -3.69 -3.91
N GLN A 135 28.52 -4.68 -4.73
CA GLN A 135 28.32 -6.10 -4.43
C GLN A 135 29.62 -6.86 -4.73
N ASN A 136 30.16 -7.55 -3.72
CA ASN A 136 31.40 -8.34 -3.86
C ASN A 136 32.56 -7.55 -4.50
N ASP A 137 32.84 -6.35 -3.98
CA ASP A 137 33.88 -5.44 -4.44
C ASP A 137 33.71 -4.89 -5.86
N ASP A 138 32.52 -5.09 -6.47
CA ASP A 138 32.18 -4.53 -7.78
C ASP A 138 30.98 -3.60 -7.72
N SER A 139 30.95 -2.58 -8.59
CA SER A 139 29.83 -1.65 -8.70
C SER A 139 28.76 -2.22 -9.61
N VAL A 140 27.52 -2.27 -9.11
CA VAL A 140 26.38 -2.82 -9.82
C VAL A 140 25.35 -1.74 -10.11
N SER A 141 25.03 -1.55 -11.37
CA SER A 141 24.01 -0.58 -11.80
C SER A 141 22.61 -1.17 -11.77
N PRO A 142 21.56 -0.35 -11.64
CA PRO A 142 20.18 -0.81 -11.68
C PRO A 142 19.81 -1.67 -12.88
N SER A 143 20.37 -1.39 -14.04
CA SER A 143 20.12 -2.15 -15.28
C SER A 143 20.75 -3.54 -15.30
N GLN A 144 21.75 -3.78 -14.48
CA GLN A 144 22.35 -5.12 -14.29
C GLN A 144 21.53 -5.99 -13.33
N VAL A 145 20.75 -5.37 -12.44
CA VAL A 145 19.95 -6.07 -11.41
C VAL A 145 18.51 -6.32 -11.88
N ILE A 146 17.92 -5.34 -12.56
CA ILE A 146 16.51 -5.41 -12.98
C ILE A 146 16.40 -5.84 -14.42
N THR A 147 16.01 -7.09 -14.60
CA THR A 147 15.71 -7.68 -15.91
C THR A 147 14.35 -7.25 -16.44
N GLU A 148 14.12 -7.47 -17.72
CA GLU A 148 12.80 -7.32 -18.36
C GLU A 148 11.71 -8.12 -17.62
N GLU A 149 11.99 -9.38 -17.29
CA GLU A 149 11.06 -10.26 -16.59
C GLU A 149 10.68 -9.73 -15.19
N LEU A 150 11.66 -9.27 -14.42
CA LEU A 150 11.41 -8.68 -13.09
C LEU A 150 10.56 -7.40 -13.21
N SER A 151 10.86 -6.54 -14.18
CA SER A 151 10.08 -5.35 -14.46
C SER A 151 8.65 -5.70 -14.85
N TYR A 152 8.46 -6.62 -15.80
CA TYR A 152 7.15 -7.07 -16.26
C TYR A 152 6.31 -7.66 -15.12
N ARG A 153 6.91 -8.56 -14.31
CA ARG A 153 6.24 -9.16 -13.15
C ARG A 153 5.76 -8.11 -12.16
N ASN A 154 6.60 -7.15 -11.80
CA ASN A 154 6.24 -6.10 -10.85
C ASN A 154 5.16 -5.16 -11.40
N LEU A 155 5.26 -4.79 -12.67
CA LEU A 155 4.26 -4.00 -13.38
C LEU A 155 2.89 -4.69 -13.42
N ASN A 156 2.85 -5.98 -13.74
CA ASN A 156 1.60 -6.76 -13.74
C ASN A 156 0.95 -6.81 -12.37
N ILE A 157 1.74 -7.04 -11.31
CA ILE A 157 1.23 -7.03 -9.94
C ILE A 157 0.65 -5.66 -9.59
N ALA A 158 1.36 -4.58 -9.95
CA ALA A 158 0.87 -3.22 -9.72
C ALA A 158 -0.41 -2.93 -10.51
N GLY A 159 -0.46 -3.30 -11.80
CA GLY A 159 -1.62 -3.11 -12.66
C GLY A 159 -2.88 -3.82 -12.14
N ILE A 160 -2.77 -5.09 -11.75
CA ILE A 160 -3.87 -5.84 -11.16
C ILE A 160 -4.36 -5.15 -9.88
N LYS A 161 -3.45 -4.79 -8.97
CA LYS A 161 -3.81 -4.13 -7.71
C LYS A 161 -4.43 -2.75 -7.94
N VAL A 162 -3.83 -1.93 -8.78
CA VAL A 162 -4.36 -0.61 -9.10
C VAL A 162 -5.78 -0.71 -9.69
N THR A 163 -6.04 -1.65 -10.58
CA THR A 163 -7.36 -1.82 -11.18
C THR A 163 -8.38 -2.33 -10.16
N GLN A 164 -8.08 -3.41 -9.45
CA GLN A 164 -9.06 -4.10 -8.61
C GLN A 164 -9.25 -3.43 -7.25
N LEU A 165 -8.13 -3.06 -6.58
CA LEU A 165 -8.20 -2.48 -5.23
C LEU A 165 -8.61 -1.01 -5.23
N SER A 166 -8.28 -0.23 -6.27
CA SER A 166 -8.70 1.17 -6.32
C SER A 166 -10.22 1.28 -6.28
N GLU A 167 -10.93 0.47 -7.04
CA GLU A 167 -12.41 0.48 -7.02
C GLU A 167 -12.97 0.11 -5.65
N GLN A 168 -12.38 -0.91 -5.00
CA GLN A 168 -12.82 -1.34 -3.67
C GLN A 168 -12.54 -0.27 -2.61
N LEU A 169 -11.36 0.36 -2.66
CA LEU A 169 -10.99 1.43 -1.73
C LEU A 169 -11.86 2.68 -1.91
N LEU A 170 -12.17 3.06 -3.15
CA LEU A 170 -13.06 4.21 -3.43
C LEU A 170 -14.47 4.01 -2.86
N LYS A 171 -14.96 2.78 -2.77
CA LYS A 171 -16.27 2.49 -2.13
C LYS A 171 -16.29 2.88 -0.66
N LEU A 172 -15.13 2.96 0.03
CA LEU A 172 -15.05 3.40 1.41
C LEU A 172 -15.44 4.87 1.61
N ASN A 173 -15.43 5.70 0.57
CA ASN A 173 -15.93 7.08 0.64
C ASN A 173 -17.42 7.14 1.02
N LYS A 174 -18.22 6.11 0.71
CA LYS A 174 -19.63 6.04 1.11
C LYS A 174 -19.81 6.02 2.63
N LEU A 175 -18.78 5.67 3.39
CA LEU A 175 -18.83 5.71 4.86
C LEU A 175 -19.00 7.13 5.41
N LEU A 176 -18.64 8.17 4.65
CA LEU A 176 -18.85 9.57 5.04
C LEU A 176 -20.35 9.96 5.08
N GLU A 177 -21.20 9.22 4.38
CA GLU A 177 -22.64 9.43 4.31
C GLU A 177 -23.39 8.67 5.42
N LEU A 178 -22.71 7.77 6.13
CA LEU A 178 -23.30 6.94 7.16
C LEU A 178 -23.17 7.58 8.55
N ASP A 179 -24.20 7.35 9.38
CA ASP A 179 -24.07 7.69 10.79
C ASP A 179 -23.06 6.76 11.51
N ARG A 180 -22.58 7.23 12.67
CA ARG A 180 -21.61 6.52 13.48
C ARG A 180 -22.00 5.08 13.82
N LYS A 181 -23.29 4.85 14.16
CA LYS A 181 -23.80 3.54 14.57
C LYS A 181 -23.75 2.55 13.41
N SER A 182 -24.11 3.00 12.21
CA SER A 182 -24.02 2.22 10.99
C SER A 182 -22.56 1.82 10.68
N VAL A 183 -21.62 2.74 10.79
CA VAL A 183 -20.19 2.43 10.61
C VAL A 183 -19.69 1.44 11.68
N GLN A 184 -20.09 1.60 12.95
CA GLN A 184 -19.75 0.67 14.01
C GLN A 184 -20.26 -0.75 13.76
N ASN A 185 -21.47 -0.88 13.21
CA ASN A 185 -22.04 -2.19 12.87
C ASN A 185 -21.29 -2.88 11.72
N LEU A 186 -20.75 -2.10 10.77
CA LEU A 186 -19.99 -2.65 9.64
C LEU A 186 -18.61 -3.20 10.03
N PHE A 187 -17.90 -2.51 10.92
CA PHE A 187 -16.50 -2.84 11.23
C PHE A 187 -16.32 -3.60 12.55
N GLY A 188 -17.32 -3.58 13.43
CA GLY A 188 -17.22 -4.16 14.77
C GLY A 188 -16.34 -3.33 15.70
N LYS A 189 -16.49 -3.59 17.00
CA LYS A 189 -15.82 -2.83 18.07
C LYS A 189 -14.29 -3.04 18.04
N GLU A 190 -13.85 -4.28 17.84
CA GLU A 190 -12.43 -4.65 17.87
C GLU A 190 -11.62 -3.96 16.76
N PHE A 191 -12.17 -3.91 15.55
CA PHE A 191 -11.53 -3.16 14.45
C PHE A 191 -11.40 -1.67 14.78
N LEU A 192 -12.43 -1.09 15.42
CA LEU A 192 -12.45 0.34 15.71
C LEU A 192 -11.49 0.74 16.83
N GLU A 193 -11.25 -0.15 17.79
CA GLU A 193 -10.30 0.07 18.88
C GLU A 193 -8.86 -0.05 18.42
N ASP A 194 -8.53 -1.06 17.65
CA ASP A 194 -7.19 -1.27 17.09
C ASP A 194 -7.26 -1.96 15.70
N PRO A 195 -7.44 -1.17 14.63
CA PRO A 195 -7.56 -1.72 13.27
C PRO A 195 -6.34 -2.56 12.86
N LYS A 196 -5.16 -2.17 13.30
CA LYS A 196 -3.92 -2.88 12.99
C LYS A 196 -3.89 -4.24 13.69
N ARG A 197 -4.14 -4.26 14.98
CA ARG A 197 -4.20 -5.49 15.77
C ARG A 197 -5.29 -6.43 15.26
N PHE A 198 -6.49 -5.91 14.95
CA PHE A 198 -7.58 -6.68 14.37
C PHE A 198 -7.16 -7.38 13.08
N VAL A 199 -6.49 -6.65 12.15
CA VAL A 199 -6.00 -7.24 10.91
C VAL A 199 -4.90 -8.27 11.19
N PHE A 200 -3.94 -7.97 12.05
CA PHE A 200 -2.84 -8.87 12.37
C PHE A 200 -3.30 -10.11 13.14
N GLU A 201 -4.17 -9.97 14.17
CA GLU A 201 -4.66 -11.11 14.96
C GLU A 201 -5.64 -11.97 14.18
N ARG A 202 -6.63 -11.37 13.51
CA ARG A 202 -7.61 -12.11 12.71
C ARG A 202 -6.98 -12.92 11.59
N TYR A 203 -5.89 -12.42 11.04
CA TYR A 203 -5.17 -13.06 9.94
C TYR A 203 -3.87 -13.74 10.38
N GLY A 204 -3.59 -13.83 11.68
CA GLY A 204 -2.46 -14.57 12.24
C GLY A 204 -1.09 -14.07 11.79
N ILE A 205 -0.98 -12.77 11.52
CA ILE A 205 0.29 -12.13 11.19
C ILE A 205 0.94 -11.74 12.54
N LYS A 206 1.96 -12.49 12.96
CA LYS A 206 2.77 -12.17 14.14
C LYS A 206 3.94 -11.29 13.78
#